data_09aaab257438ef7eb90d7369323bf3c9
#
_entry.id   09aaab257438ef7eb90d7369323bf3c9
#
_cell.length_a   1.000
_cell.length_b   1.000
_cell.length_c   1.000
_cell.angle_alpha   90.00
_cell.angle_beta   90.00
_cell.angle_gamma   90.00
#
_symmetry.space_group_name_H-M   'P 1'
#
loop_
_entity.id
_entity.type
_entity.pdbx_description
1 polymer ?
#
loop_
_entity_poly.entity_id
_entity_poly.type
_entity_poly.pdbx_seq_one_letter_code
_entity_poly.pdbx_strand_id
1 'polypeptide(L)'
;MPPDHSIPQQTIDLTNCDTEPIHIPGSIQPHGVLLVIKESDMIVVQVSANTSEHFGIEPEALLGRGIDLLLGEKEMHLLQSEVLPLDLEAAPQYLAAIPLGSNGRVFERIIHRYQGQLILECEWLMDSTPTSIQHTAAMKLSLVRLQRATDVREFCQRAAEEVRRFTGFDHVMVYKFLDDGAGFVIGEALASEVESYLGLHYPASDIPQQARALYLKSWLRFKVDVADKSVPLVPHLNPLSNAPLDLSYCVLRAMSPIHTEYLKNIGAKATMSLSIMREGKLWGLIACHHRSGPKYVPHNNRMASEILAHMLSLQMTSKEDAEFHDYVLRLKSGQLVLVEVMSAAPDYREGLLTVAADFVNWINAGGVAFCDKAGVRSLGTTPDASRITSLAKWLAKNVTEEIFSTDSLSHNCAAFSDCSSTAAGLIAMRLGDSEPQYIFWFRPEKITDRPRSDGFGPPSITKAEF
;
A
#
# COMPACT_ATOMS: atom_id res chain seq x y z
N MET A 1 37.89 24.48 -17.13
CA MET A 1 36.72 23.59 -17.13
C MET A 1 37.11 22.36 -16.34
N PRO A 2 36.49 22.10 -15.19
CA PRO A 2 36.63 20.80 -14.53
C PRO A 2 35.94 19.71 -15.37
N PRO A 3 36.41 18.46 -15.36
CA PRO A 3 35.80 17.41 -16.12
C PRO A 3 34.37 17.12 -15.59
N ASP A 4 33.43 17.09 -16.51
CA ASP A 4 32.04 16.64 -16.27
C ASP A 4 32.08 15.15 -15.91
N HIS A 5 32.01 14.83 -14.61
CA HIS A 5 31.83 13.48 -14.09
C HIS A 5 30.35 13.15 -13.98
N SER A 6 29.58 13.40 -15.04
CA SER A 6 28.25 12.84 -15.14
C SER A 6 28.40 11.31 -15.27
N ILE A 7 28.12 10.60 -14.20
CA ILE A 7 27.82 9.16 -14.28
C ILE A 7 26.70 9.04 -15.30
N PRO A 8 26.82 8.19 -16.34
CA PRO A 8 25.74 8.02 -17.30
C PRO A 8 24.50 7.56 -16.53
N GLN A 9 23.54 8.45 -16.38
CA GLN A 9 22.22 8.08 -15.88
C GLN A 9 21.64 7.09 -16.89
N GLN A 10 21.60 5.83 -16.51
CA GLN A 10 20.89 4.82 -17.27
C GLN A 10 19.47 5.35 -17.47
N THR A 11 19.04 5.47 -18.71
CA THR A 11 17.66 5.93 -18.98
C THR A 11 16.71 4.92 -18.37
N ILE A 12 16.01 5.32 -17.32
CA ILE A 12 15.04 4.49 -16.63
C ILE A 12 13.75 4.50 -17.44
N ASP A 13 13.24 3.33 -17.78
CA ASP A 13 11.99 3.12 -18.49
C ASP A 13 11.18 1.97 -17.89
N LEU A 14 10.05 1.60 -18.49
CA LEU A 14 9.16 0.54 -17.99
C LEU A 14 9.81 -0.85 -17.98
N THR A 15 10.92 -1.05 -18.68
CA THR A 15 11.59 -2.36 -18.77
C THR A 15 12.65 -2.56 -17.69
N ASN A 16 13.13 -1.48 -17.07
CA ASN A 16 14.18 -1.50 -16.04
C ASN A 16 13.83 -0.72 -14.76
N CYS A 17 12.57 -0.31 -14.62
CA CYS A 17 12.11 0.46 -13.46
C CYS A 17 12.37 -0.26 -12.12
N ASP A 18 12.40 -1.59 -12.11
CA ASP A 18 12.66 -2.39 -10.92
C ASP A 18 14.10 -2.22 -10.37
N THR A 19 15.01 -1.74 -11.21
CA THR A 19 16.42 -1.52 -10.84
C THR A 19 16.72 -0.07 -10.48
N GLU A 20 15.75 0.83 -10.60
CA GLU A 20 15.93 2.25 -10.24
C GLU A 20 16.27 2.39 -8.75
N PRO A 21 17.42 3.03 -8.40
CA PRO A 21 17.78 3.25 -7.00
C PRO A 21 16.99 4.44 -6.42
N ILE A 22 15.67 4.29 -6.27
CA ILE A 22 14.75 5.35 -5.86
C ILE A 22 15.03 5.94 -4.47
N HIS A 23 15.92 5.35 -3.70
CA HIS A 23 16.38 5.86 -2.40
C HIS A 23 17.53 6.87 -2.50
N ILE A 24 18.22 6.93 -3.65
CA ILE A 24 19.33 7.87 -3.91
C ILE A 24 19.11 8.73 -5.16
N PRO A 25 17.99 9.45 -5.28
CA PRO A 25 17.64 10.22 -6.48
C PRO A 25 18.56 11.44 -6.71
N GLY A 26 19.45 11.77 -5.75
CA GLY A 26 20.36 12.93 -5.80
C GLY A 26 19.65 14.29 -5.78
N SER A 27 18.36 14.31 -5.47
CA SER A 27 17.52 15.50 -5.51
C SER A 27 16.35 15.41 -4.53
N ILE A 28 15.75 16.57 -4.21
CA ILE A 28 14.59 16.71 -3.35
C ILE A 28 13.43 17.42 -4.06
N GLN A 29 12.27 17.43 -3.42
CA GLN A 29 11.11 18.23 -3.83
C GLN A 29 11.35 19.72 -3.51
N PRO A 30 10.85 20.66 -4.34
CA PRO A 30 11.21 22.09 -4.25
C PRO A 30 10.54 22.85 -3.09
N HIS A 31 9.52 22.30 -2.44
CA HIS A 31 8.79 22.98 -1.35
C HIS A 31 9.54 23.03 -0.01
N GLY A 32 10.76 22.50 0.05
CA GLY A 32 11.61 22.52 1.23
C GLY A 32 13.09 22.55 0.88
N VAL A 33 13.92 22.58 1.90
CA VAL A 33 15.39 22.58 1.85
C VAL A 33 15.93 21.43 2.69
N LEU A 34 16.95 20.74 2.19
CA LEU A 34 17.64 19.68 2.91
C LEU A 34 19.08 20.10 3.18
N LEU A 35 19.55 19.87 4.43
CA LEU A 35 20.91 20.07 4.85
C LEU A 35 21.45 18.77 5.46
N VAL A 36 22.67 18.41 5.08
CA VAL A 36 23.42 17.32 5.70
C VAL A 36 24.52 17.90 6.57
N ILE A 37 24.55 17.46 7.81
CA ILE A 37 25.41 18.03 8.85
C ILE A 37 26.31 16.93 9.38
N LYS A 38 27.61 17.22 9.42
CA LYS A 38 28.58 16.39 10.10
C LYS A 38 28.45 16.63 11.61
N GLU A 39 28.00 15.60 12.35
CA GLU A 39 27.59 15.74 13.76
C GLU A 39 28.75 16.12 14.69
N SER A 40 30.00 15.68 14.40
CA SER A 40 31.14 15.91 15.29
C SER A 40 31.51 17.37 15.51
N ASP A 41 31.22 18.23 14.55
CA ASP A 41 31.58 19.65 14.54
C ASP A 41 30.43 20.55 14.04
N MET A 42 29.25 19.96 13.79
CA MET A 42 28.03 20.63 13.36
C MET A 42 28.20 21.43 12.06
N ILE A 43 29.11 20.99 11.19
CA ILE A 43 29.39 21.62 9.90
C ILE A 43 28.43 21.09 8.83
N VAL A 44 27.87 21.99 8.04
CA VAL A 44 27.06 21.67 6.87
C VAL A 44 27.96 21.19 5.74
N VAL A 45 27.75 19.96 5.28
CA VAL A 45 28.59 19.30 4.26
C VAL A 45 27.90 19.15 2.91
N GLN A 46 26.57 19.19 2.89
CA GLN A 46 25.77 19.09 1.67
C GLN A 46 24.44 19.79 1.87
N VAL A 47 23.90 20.45 0.84
CA VAL A 47 22.62 21.15 0.87
C VAL A 47 21.87 20.96 -0.44
N SER A 48 20.55 21.22 -0.44
CA SER A 48 19.81 21.37 -1.70
C SER A 48 20.08 22.73 -2.35
N ALA A 49 20.06 22.78 -3.69
CA ALA A 49 20.45 23.96 -4.47
C ALA A 49 19.51 25.18 -4.31
N ASN A 50 18.37 25.02 -3.65
CA ASN A 50 17.35 26.08 -3.49
C ASN A 50 17.46 26.87 -2.18
N THR A 51 18.59 26.83 -1.49
CA THR A 51 18.77 27.58 -0.23
C THR A 51 18.64 29.09 -0.40
N SER A 52 19.11 29.64 -1.53
CA SER A 52 18.94 31.07 -1.82
C SER A 52 17.47 31.49 -1.97
N GLU A 53 16.66 30.67 -2.60
CA GLU A 53 15.21 30.92 -2.75
C GLU A 53 14.48 30.90 -1.40
N HIS A 54 14.78 29.90 -0.57
CA HIS A 54 14.07 29.65 0.68
C HIS A 54 14.64 30.43 1.86
N PHE A 55 15.97 30.50 2.01
CA PHE A 55 16.63 31.14 3.16
C PHE A 55 17.22 32.53 2.82
N GLY A 56 17.36 32.84 1.52
CA GLY A 56 18.11 34.02 1.09
C GLY A 56 19.61 33.88 1.28
N ILE A 57 20.13 32.66 1.32
CA ILE A 57 21.53 32.31 1.53
C ILE A 57 21.98 31.36 0.43
N GLU A 58 23.03 31.71 -0.29
CA GLU A 58 23.57 30.85 -1.35
C GLU A 58 24.16 29.55 -0.78
N PRO A 59 24.07 28.40 -1.51
CA PRO A 59 24.61 27.11 -1.06
C PRO A 59 26.07 27.21 -0.60
N GLU A 60 26.92 27.91 -1.34
CA GLU A 60 28.35 28.08 -1.06
C GLU A 60 28.61 28.81 0.26
N ALA A 61 27.67 29.65 0.71
CA ALA A 61 27.80 30.38 1.97
C ALA A 61 27.46 29.51 3.19
N LEU A 62 26.76 28.39 2.99
CA LEU A 62 26.42 27.40 4.03
C LEU A 62 27.43 26.26 4.07
N LEU A 63 27.93 25.82 2.93
CA LEU A 63 28.85 24.69 2.83
C LEU A 63 30.16 24.97 3.57
N GLY A 64 30.59 24.00 4.40
CA GLY A 64 31.78 24.12 5.24
C GLY A 64 31.65 25.09 6.44
N ARG A 65 30.41 25.56 6.73
CA ARG A 65 30.11 26.41 7.88
C ARG A 65 29.31 25.66 8.93
N GLY A 66 29.37 26.14 10.17
CA GLY A 66 28.52 25.66 11.24
C GLY A 66 27.03 25.94 10.96
N ILE A 67 26.18 25.00 11.31
CA ILE A 67 24.70 25.15 11.15
C ILE A 67 24.14 26.28 12.04
N ASP A 68 24.88 26.72 13.05
CA ASP A 68 24.57 27.87 13.91
C ASP A 68 24.36 29.17 13.13
N LEU A 69 25.04 29.32 11.97
CA LEU A 69 24.82 30.42 11.03
C LEU A 69 23.35 30.53 10.60
N LEU A 70 22.65 29.40 10.44
CA LEU A 70 21.25 29.34 10.05
C LEU A 70 20.30 29.31 11.25
N LEU A 71 20.63 28.54 12.29
CA LEU A 71 19.76 28.32 13.45
C LEU A 71 19.88 29.39 14.51
N GLY A 72 21.07 30.00 14.66
CA GLY A 72 21.41 30.90 15.78
C GLY A 72 21.67 30.15 17.09
N GLU A 73 22.24 30.86 18.06
CA GLU A 73 22.74 30.27 19.33
C GLU A 73 21.66 29.55 20.14
N LYS A 74 20.48 30.13 20.24
CA LYS A 74 19.37 29.58 21.03
C LYS A 74 18.91 28.20 20.49
N GLU A 75 18.67 28.13 19.21
CA GLU A 75 18.20 26.88 18.56
C GLU A 75 19.32 25.82 18.53
N MET A 76 20.58 26.26 18.39
CA MET A 76 21.74 25.36 18.53
C MET A 76 21.82 24.74 19.92
N HIS A 77 21.61 25.52 20.96
CA HIS A 77 21.60 25.00 22.32
C HIS A 77 20.47 23.98 22.53
N LEU A 78 19.25 24.27 22.04
CA LEU A 78 18.11 23.32 22.10
C LEU A 78 18.40 22.05 21.31
N LEU A 79 18.97 22.18 20.12
CA LEU A 79 19.34 21.04 19.29
C LEU A 79 20.32 20.12 20.03
N GLN A 80 21.39 20.70 20.61
CA GLN A 80 22.43 19.93 21.30
C GLN A 80 21.95 19.33 22.63
N SER A 81 21.16 20.06 23.41
CA SER A 81 20.75 19.61 24.75
C SER A 81 19.53 18.69 24.77
N GLU A 82 18.59 18.87 23.84
CA GLU A 82 17.30 18.19 23.88
C GLU A 82 17.08 17.22 22.71
N VAL A 83 17.65 17.48 21.54
CA VAL A 83 17.35 16.72 20.32
C VAL A 83 18.43 15.67 20.03
N LEU A 84 19.70 16.04 20.02
CA LEU A 84 20.80 15.11 19.71
C LEU A 84 20.90 13.91 20.66
N PRO A 85 20.52 14.03 21.96
CA PRO A 85 20.45 12.87 22.86
C PRO A 85 19.36 11.86 22.55
N LEU A 86 18.37 12.20 21.69
CA LEU A 86 17.31 11.28 21.29
C LEU A 86 17.83 10.22 20.31
N ASP A 87 17.09 9.11 20.21
CA ASP A 87 17.35 8.07 19.22
C ASP A 87 16.87 8.51 17.82
N LEU A 88 17.68 9.34 17.19
CA LEU A 88 17.41 9.89 15.84
C LEU A 88 17.60 8.87 14.71
N GLU A 89 18.12 7.67 15.00
CA GLU A 89 18.22 6.56 14.03
C GLU A 89 16.93 5.75 13.95
N ALA A 90 16.19 5.65 15.08
CA ALA A 90 14.96 4.88 15.14
C ALA A 90 13.81 5.54 14.37
N ALA A 91 13.71 6.89 14.41
CA ALA A 91 12.68 7.65 13.70
C ALA A 91 13.06 9.11 13.51
N PRO A 92 12.66 9.75 12.40
CA PRO A 92 12.77 11.19 12.22
C PRO A 92 12.04 11.95 13.34
N GLN A 93 12.68 12.99 13.89
CA GLN A 93 12.13 13.84 14.92
C GLN A 93 11.65 15.15 14.31
N TYR A 94 10.44 15.54 14.70
CA TYR A 94 9.85 16.81 14.29
C TYR A 94 10.18 17.90 15.31
N LEU A 95 10.64 19.04 14.79
CA LEU A 95 11.03 20.18 15.61
C LEU A 95 10.05 21.32 15.39
N ALA A 96 9.93 22.18 16.40
CA ALA A 96 9.08 23.36 16.30
C ALA A 96 9.39 24.20 15.07
N ALA A 97 8.36 24.77 14.46
CA ALA A 97 8.52 25.68 13.33
C ALA A 97 9.16 27.00 13.81
N ILE A 98 10.18 27.45 13.06
CA ILE A 98 10.89 28.71 13.34
C ILE A 98 11.15 29.47 12.05
N PRO A 99 11.33 30.80 12.14
CA PRO A 99 11.87 31.57 11.02
C PRO A 99 13.33 31.17 10.75
N LEU A 100 13.68 30.92 9.48
CA LEU A 100 15.03 30.61 9.04
C LEU A 100 15.45 31.54 7.89
N GLY A 101 16.74 31.86 7.85
CA GLY A 101 17.31 32.70 6.81
C GLY A 101 16.98 34.19 6.95
N SER A 102 17.30 34.98 5.91
CA SER A 102 17.18 36.43 5.90
C SER A 102 15.79 36.95 5.49
N ASN A 103 14.95 36.10 4.85
CA ASN A 103 13.64 36.47 4.32
C ASN A 103 12.48 36.23 5.31
N GLY A 104 12.76 35.78 6.54
CA GLY A 104 11.79 35.64 7.63
C GLY A 104 10.71 34.57 7.40
N ARG A 105 10.88 33.69 6.42
CA ARG A 105 9.96 32.57 6.19
C ARG A 105 10.04 31.57 7.36
N VAL A 106 8.90 31.03 7.76
CA VAL A 106 8.80 30.02 8.84
C VAL A 106 8.87 28.63 8.22
N PHE A 107 9.67 27.77 8.84
CA PHE A 107 9.88 26.39 8.39
C PHE A 107 9.55 25.40 9.49
N GLU A 108 8.76 24.38 9.17
CA GLU A 108 8.68 23.12 9.90
C GLU A 108 9.98 22.35 9.68
N ARG A 109 10.49 21.69 10.72
CA ARG A 109 11.81 21.05 10.66
C ARG A 109 11.69 19.59 11.05
N ILE A 110 12.39 18.73 10.30
CA ILE A 110 12.49 17.29 10.56
C ILE A 110 13.97 16.95 10.59
N ILE A 111 14.41 16.26 11.64
CA ILE A 111 15.80 15.82 11.78
C ILE A 111 15.87 14.33 12.04
N HIS A 112 16.82 13.67 11.43
CA HIS A 112 17.14 12.28 11.69
C HIS A 112 18.64 12.01 11.52
N ARG A 113 19.13 10.93 12.15
CA ARG A 113 20.50 10.44 11.98
C ARG A 113 20.49 9.24 11.06
N TYR A 114 21.29 9.27 10.03
CA TYR A 114 21.43 8.17 9.11
C TYR A 114 22.86 8.04 8.60
N GLN A 115 23.42 6.83 8.64
CA GLN A 115 24.79 6.54 8.23
C GLN A 115 25.85 7.48 8.88
N GLY A 116 25.66 7.80 10.16
CA GLY A 116 26.58 8.66 10.93
C GLY A 116 26.52 10.15 10.59
N GLN A 117 25.45 10.58 9.93
CA GLN A 117 25.22 11.98 9.55
C GLN A 117 23.87 12.44 10.07
N LEU A 118 23.76 13.74 10.41
CA LEU A 118 22.49 14.38 10.68
C LEU A 118 21.91 14.95 9.39
N ILE A 119 20.67 14.65 9.12
CA ILE A 119 19.93 15.19 7.99
C ILE A 119 18.80 16.05 8.55
N LEU A 120 18.80 17.32 8.18
CA LEU A 120 17.79 18.31 8.56
C LEU A 120 17.01 18.70 7.31
N GLU A 121 15.72 18.43 7.35
CA GLU A 121 14.75 18.84 6.34
C GLU A 121 13.96 20.05 6.88
N CYS A 122 13.84 21.09 6.07
CA CYS A 122 13.11 22.33 6.41
C CYS A 122 12.01 22.54 5.37
N GLU A 123 10.75 22.39 5.75
CA GLU A 123 9.61 22.60 4.87
C GLU A 123 9.02 23.97 5.11
N TRP A 124 8.83 24.77 4.05
CA TRP A 124 8.21 26.08 4.18
C TRP A 124 6.75 25.94 4.61
N LEU A 125 6.40 26.57 5.72
CA LEU A 125 5.03 26.62 6.23
C LEU A 125 4.20 27.60 5.41
N MET A 126 3.36 27.07 4.50
CA MET A 126 2.56 27.85 3.55
C MET A 126 1.23 28.35 4.14
N ASP A 127 0.67 27.63 5.13
CA ASP A 127 -0.64 27.90 5.70
C ASP A 127 -0.62 27.94 7.24
N SER A 128 -1.56 28.70 7.82
CA SER A 128 -1.79 28.70 9.26
C SER A 128 -2.42 27.37 9.69
N THR A 129 -1.70 26.60 10.49
CA THR A 129 -2.20 25.34 11.04
C THR A 129 -3.28 25.58 12.11
N PRO A 130 -4.31 24.71 12.21
CA PRO A 130 -5.25 24.72 13.33
C PRO A 130 -4.53 24.58 14.68
N THR A 131 -5.14 25.05 15.73
CA THR A 131 -4.56 24.96 17.08
C THR A 131 -4.33 23.49 17.50
N SER A 132 -3.26 23.23 18.25
CA SER A 132 -2.88 21.91 18.77
C SER A 132 -4.03 21.19 19.50
N ILE A 133 -4.88 21.92 20.21
CA ILE A 133 -6.04 21.36 20.94
C ILE A 133 -7.10 20.82 19.97
N GLN A 134 -7.39 21.54 18.89
CA GLN A 134 -8.39 21.09 17.90
C GLN A 134 -7.91 19.82 17.19
N HIS A 135 -6.62 19.73 16.87
CA HIS A 135 -6.02 18.53 16.29
C HIS A 135 -6.12 17.31 17.21
N THR A 136 -5.78 17.45 18.48
CA THR A 136 -5.85 16.37 19.47
C THR A 136 -7.29 15.87 19.65
N ALA A 137 -8.27 16.78 19.71
CA ALA A 137 -9.67 16.41 19.82
C ALA A 137 -10.17 15.67 18.57
N ALA A 138 -9.82 16.13 17.37
CA ALA A 138 -10.17 15.49 16.12
C ALA A 138 -9.57 14.08 16.03
N MET A 139 -8.28 13.91 16.39
CA MET A 139 -7.61 12.62 16.43
C MET A 139 -8.30 11.64 17.36
N LYS A 140 -8.66 12.06 18.59
CA LYS A 140 -9.39 11.20 19.53
C LYS A 140 -10.71 10.69 18.95
N LEU A 141 -11.47 11.56 18.28
CA LEU A 141 -12.73 11.16 17.64
C LEU A 141 -12.50 10.16 16.50
N SER A 142 -11.47 10.34 15.70
CA SER A 142 -11.10 9.44 14.62
C SER A 142 -10.74 8.05 15.15
N LEU A 143 -9.95 7.98 16.21
CA LEU A 143 -9.61 6.71 16.87
C LEU A 143 -10.86 5.98 17.39
N VAL A 144 -11.80 6.69 18.01
CA VAL A 144 -13.06 6.11 18.48
C VAL A 144 -13.91 5.57 17.31
N ARG A 145 -13.92 6.28 16.17
CA ARG A 145 -14.64 5.82 14.98
C ARG A 145 -14.03 4.57 14.38
N LEU A 146 -12.70 4.51 14.30
CA LEU A 146 -11.97 3.32 13.84
C LEU A 146 -12.26 2.10 14.72
N GLN A 147 -12.24 2.26 16.04
CA GLN A 147 -12.50 1.16 16.99
C GLN A 147 -13.88 0.54 16.86
N ARG A 148 -14.87 1.29 16.36
CA ARG A 148 -16.25 0.80 16.16
C ARG A 148 -16.42 -0.08 14.92
N ALA A 149 -15.42 -0.20 14.07
CA ALA A 149 -15.51 -1.08 12.91
C ALA A 149 -15.66 -2.53 13.34
N THR A 150 -16.55 -3.26 12.72
CA THR A 150 -16.88 -4.65 13.05
C THR A 150 -15.99 -5.65 12.32
N ASP A 151 -15.55 -5.30 11.13
CA ASP A 151 -14.75 -6.14 10.25
C ASP A 151 -13.61 -5.35 9.57
N VAL A 152 -12.73 -6.06 8.87
CA VAL A 152 -11.55 -5.47 8.20
C VAL A 152 -11.97 -4.49 7.10
N ARG A 153 -13.01 -4.78 6.34
CA ARG A 153 -13.48 -3.90 5.26
C ARG A 153 -14.01 -2.58 5.82
N GLU A 154 -14.87 -2.63 6.83
CA GLU A 154 -15.38 -1.44 7.50
C GLU A 154 -14.24 -0.64 8.17
N PHE A 155 -13.25 -1.34 8.74
CA PHE A 155 -12.09 -0.71 9.35
C PHE A 155 -11.26 0.08 8.34
N CYS A 156 -10.99 -0.51 7.17
CA CYS A 156 -10.30 0.16 6.06
C CYS A 156 -11.13 1.32 5.48
N GLN A 157 -12.45 1.14 5.35
CA GLN A 157 -13.36 2.18 4.89
C GLN A 157 -13.31 3.41 5.79
N ARG A 158 -13.44 3.22 7.10
CA ARG A 158 -13.36 4.32 8.09
C ARG A 158 -11.98 4.98 8.10
N ALA A 159 -10.92 4.20 7.91
CA ALA A 159 -9.57 4.77 7.81
C ALA A 159 -9.42 5.70 6.60
N ALA A 160 -9.92 5.30 5.43
CA ALA A 160 -9.92 6.16 4.25
C ALA A 160 -10.70 7.47 4.50
N GLU A 161 -11.86 7.39 5.16
CA GLU A 161 -12.68 8.56 5.51
C GLU A 161 -11.96 9.52 6.47
N GLU A 162 -11.33 8.98 7.52
CA GLU A 162 -10.62 9.82 8.51
C GLU A 162 -9.36 10.44 7.91
N VAL A 163 -8.55 9.70 7.13
CA VAL A 163 -7.38 10.26 6.44
C VAL A 163 -7.82 11.35 5.45
N ARG A 164 -8.90 11.12 4.69
CA ARG A 164 -9.45 12.16 3.80
C ARG A 164 -9.86 13.41 4.56
N ARG A 165 -10.43 13.26 5.75
CA ARG A 165 -10.83 14.38 6.61
C ARG A 165 -9.63 15.22 7.07
N PHE A 166 -8.52 14.59 7.44
CA PHE A 166 -7.30 15.31 7.87
C PHE A 166 -6.57 15.95 6.70
N THR A 167 -6.53 15.29 5.55
CA THR A 167 -5.68 15.71 4.45
C THR A 167 -6.40 16.53 3.39
N GLY A 168 -7.71 16.34 3.26
CA GLY A 168 -8.53 16.98 2.23
C GLY A 168 -8.19 16.54 0.82
N PHE A 169 -7.61 15.34 0.63
CA PHE A 169 -7.41 14.76 -0.69
C PHE A 169 -8.76 14.45 -1.35
N ASP A 170 -8.82 14.53 -2.68
CA ASP A 170 -10.04 14.22 -3.44
C ASP A 170 -10.36 12.74 -3.37
N HIS A 171 -9.35 11.88 -3.31
CA HIS A 171 -9.46 10.45 -3.35
C HIS A 171 -8.47 9.80 -2.36
N VAL A 172 -8.98 9.04 -1.40
CA VAL A 172 -8.19 8.26 -0.45
C VAL A 172 -8.64 6.81 -0.51
N MET A 173 -7.71 5.90 -0.72
CA MET A 173 -7.95 4.48 -0.88
C MET A 173 -7.12 3.69 0.12
N VAL A 174 -7.68 2.63 0.67
CA VAL A 174 -6.91 1.57 1.33
C VAL A 174 -6.69 0.45 0.34
N TYR A 175 -5.44 0.24 -0.02
CA TYR A 175 -4.97 -0.76 -0.97
C TYR A 175 -4.35 -1.93 -0.20
N LYS A 176 -4.89 -3.14 -0.36
CA LYS A 176 -4.39 -4.36 0.27
C LYS A 176 -3.54 -5.15 -0.72
N PHE A 177 -2.34 -5.59 -0.30
CA PHE A 177 -1.53 -6.53 -1.07
C PHE A 177 -2.04 -7.96 -0.91
N LEU A 178 -1.97 -8.73 -1.99
CA LEU A 178 -2.25 -10.15 -2.05
C LEU A 178 -0.93 -10.95 -2.02
N ASP A 179 -1.01 -12.25 -1.77
CA ASP A 179 0.17 -13.14 -1.66
C ASP A 179 0.98 -13.23 -2.95
N ASP A 180 0.33 -13.09 -4.10
CA ASP A 180 0.99 -13.06 -5.42
C ASP A 180 1.64 -11.70 -5.75
N GLY A 181 1.52 -10.74 -4.83
CA GLY A 181 2.03 -9.38 -4.97
C GLY A 181 1.10 -8.43 -5.73
N ALA A 182 0.00 -8.89 -6.31
CA ALA A 182 -1.06 -8.01 -6.77
C ALA A 182 -1.74 -7.32 -5.58
N GLY A 183 -2.70 -6.48 -5.81
CA GLY A 183 -3.48 -5.91 -4.73
C GLY A 183 -4.78 -5.30 -5.22
N PHE A 184 -5.63 -4.93 -4.29
CA PHE A 184 -6.93 -4.36 -4.59
C PHE A 184 -7.35 -3.28 -3.60
N VAL A 185 -8.29 -2.44 -4.00
CA VAL A 185 -8.85 -1.39 -3.15
C VAL A 185 -9.94 -1.98 -2.27
N ILE A 186 -9.70 -2.08 -0.96
CA ILE A 186 -10.62 -2.65 0.03
C ILE A 186 -11.50 -1.60 0.71
N GLY A 187 -11.04 -0.35 0.78
CA GLY A 187 -11.79 0.78 1.36
C GLY A 187 -11.48 2.07 0.61
N GLU A 188 -12.42 3.01 0.55
CA GLU A 188 -12.30 4.20 -0.27
C GLU A 188 -13.11 5.36 0.27
N ALA A 189 -12.54 6.57 0.22
CA ALA A 189 -13.25 7.82 0.46
C ALA A 189 -12.91 8.82 -0.65
N LEU A 190 -13.93 9.32 -1.36
CA LEU A 190 -13.75 10.13 -2.56
C LEU A 190 -14.66 11.38 -2.55
N ALA A 191 -14.29 12.39 -3.32
CA ALA A 191 -15.14 13.53 -3.63
C ALA A 191 -16.21 13.14 -4.65
N SER A 192 -17.32 13.89 -4.72
CA SER A 192 -18.50 13.54 -5.52
C SER A 192 -18.24 13.34 -7.01
N GLU A 193 -17.19 13.97 -7.55
CA GLU A 193 -16.86 13.95 -8.99
C GLU A 193 -15.74 12.95 -9.33
N VAL A 194 -15.24 12.20 -8.34
CA VAL A 194 -14.16 11.25 -8.54
C VAL A 194 -14.73 9.85 -8.77
N GLU A 195 -14.20 9.16 -9.76
CA GLU A 195 -14.58 7.78 -10.05
C GLU A 195 -14.09 6.83 -8.95
N SER A 196 -14.92 5.87 -8.55
CA SER A 196 -14.60 4.88 -7.52
C SER A 196 -13.70 3.78 -8.08
N TYR A 197 -12.68 3.42 -7.30
CA TYR A 197 -11.78 2.31 -7.54
C TYR A 197 -12.01 1.13 -6.58
N LEU A 198 -13.06 1.21 -5.75
CA LEU A 198 -13.36 0.16 -4.78
C LEU A 198 -13.54 -1.20 -5.45
N GLY A 199 -12.78 -2.20 -4.99
CA GLY A 199 -12.79 -3.55 -5.53
C GLY A 199 -11.96 -3.73 -6.82
N LEU A 200 -11.32 -2.68 -7.37
CA LEU A 200 -10.43 -2.83 -8.52
C LEU A 200 -9.11 -3.50 -8.09
N HIS A 201 -8.64 -4.40 -8.95
CA HIS A 201 -7.38 -5.12 -8.77
C HIS A 201 -6.29 -4.54 -9.66
N TYR A 202 -5.07 -4.54 -9.14
CA TYR A 202 -3.88 -3.99 -9.78
C TYR A 202 -2.76 -5.04 -9.76
N PRO A 203 -2.02 -5.21 -10.84
CA PRO A 203 -0.95 -6.19 -10.91
C PRO A 203 0.23 -5.81 -9.99
N ALA A 204 1.05 -6.80 -9.64
CA ALA A 204 2.22 -6.62 -8.79
C ALA A 204 3.23 -5.61 -9.35
N SER A 205 3.28 -5.44 -10.67
CA SER A 205 4.16 -4.51 -11.39
C SER A 205 3.86 -3.03 -11.10
N ASP A 206 2.64 -2.68 -10.68
CA ASP A 206 2.26 -1.28 -10.42
C ASP A 206 2.98 -0.71 -9.19
N ILE A 207 3.39 -1.58 -8.23
CA ILE A 207 4.20 -1.20 -7.08
C ILE A 207 5.39 -2.16 -6.99
N PRO A 208 6.53 -1.83 -7.64
CA PRO A 208 7.68 -2.70 -7.74
C PRO A 208 8.37 -2.95 -6.38
N GLN A 209 9.18 -4.01 -6.30
CA GLN A 209 9.74 -4.49 -5.03
C GLN A 209 10.61 -3.44 -4.30
N GLN A 210 11.41 -2.64 -5.03
CA GLN A 210 12.21 -1.58 -4.41
C GLN A 210 11.34 -0.50 -3.76
N ALA A 211 10.18 -0.18 -4.35
CA ALA A 211 9.23 0.74 -3.73
C ALA A 211 8.62 0.14 -2.44
N ARG A 212 8.26 -1.15 -2.47
CA ARG A 212 7.76 -1.86 -1.27
C ARG A 212 8.80 -1.91 -0.15
N ALA A 213 10.06 -2.19 -0.48
CA ALA A 213 11.16 -2.17 0.49
C ALA A 213 11.34 -0.79 1.13
N LEU A 214 11.07 0.27 0.37
CA LEU A 214 11.17 1.63 0.87
C LEU A 214 9.99 2.03 1.74
N TYR A 215 8.78 1.52 1.46
CA TYR A 215 7.60 1.68 2.32
C TYR A 215 7.76 1.00 3.70
N LEU A 216 8.62 0.00 3.82
CA LEU A 216 8.97 -0.60 5.11
C LEU A 216 9.81 0.34 5.97
N LYS A 217 10.65 1.19 5.36
CA LYS A 217 11.55 2.12 6.05
C LYS A 217 10.89 3.47 6.33
N SER A 218 10.20 4.03 5.35
CA SER A 218 9.54 5.34 5.42
C SER A 218 8.04 5.17 5.21
N TRP A 219 7.29 5.27 6.29
CA TRP A 219 5.87 4.98 6.30
C TRP A 219 5.03 6.03 5.60
N LEU A 220 5.51 7.26 5.54
CA LEU A 220 4.85 8.36 4.87
C LEU A 220 5.63 8.82 3.65
N ARG A 221 4.96 8.90 2.50
CA ARG A 221 5.49 9.47 1.26
C ARG A 221 4.47 10.43 0.70
N PHE A 222 4.92 11.58 0.19
CA PHE A 222 4.02 12.53 -0.49
C PHE A 222 4.74 13.29 -1.59
N LYS A 223 3.97 13.81 -2.51
CA LYS A 223 4.38 14.72 -3.57
C LYS A 223 3.37 15.85 -3.62
N VAL A 224 3.85 17.06 -3.37
CA VAL A 224 3.00 18.27 -3.27
C VAL A 224 2.47 18.69 -4.62
N ASP A 225 3.33 18.65 -5.63
CA ASP A 225 2.97 18.94 -7.02
C ASP A 225 3.67 17.95 -7.96
N VAL A 226 2.88 17.18 -8.70
CA VAL A 226 3.38 16.20 -9.68
C VAL A 226 4.11 16.90 -10.86
N ALA A 227 3.80 18.17 -11.13
CA ALA A 227 4.44 18.95 -12.18
C ALA A 227 5.79 19.57 -11.77
N ASP A 228 6.10 19.60 -10.47
CA ASP A 228 7.33 20.19 -9.95
C ASP A 228 8.59 19.50 -10.47
N LYS A 229 9.62 20.31 -10.71
CA LYS A 229 10.97 19.83 -10.96
C LYS A 229 11.71 19.61 -9.64
N SER A 230 12.41 18.51 -9.55
CA SER A 230 13.26 18.20 -8.39
C SER A 230 14.47 19.15 -8.31
N VAL A 231 14.94 19.40 -7.10
CA VAL A 231 16.07 20.27 -6.78
C VAL A 231 17.28 19.40 -6.45
N PRO A 232 18.43 19.56 -7.15
CA PRO A 232 19.61 18.75 -6.91
C PRO A 232 20.27 19.08 -5.56
N LEU A 233 21.03 18.11 -5.03
CA LEU A 233 21.92 18.29 -3.89
C LEU A 233 23.27 18.83 -4.34
N VAL A 234 23.86 19.71 -3.54
CA VAL A 234 25.16 20.35 -3.76
C VAL A 234 26.07 20.12 -2.53
N PRO A 235 27.25 19.54 -2.71
CA PRO A 235 27.75 18.88 -3.91
C PRO A 235 26.93 17.61 -4.23
N HIS A 236 26.96 17.10 -5.46
CA HIS A 236 26.20 15.92 -5.88
C HIS A 236 26.57 14.66 -5.08
N LEU A 237 27.84 14.42 -4.86
CA LEU A 237 28.32 13.36 -3.96
C LEU A 237 28.51 13.92 -2.56
N ASN A 238 28.09 13.16 -1.58
CA ASN A 238 28.30 13.52 -0.18
C ASN A 238 29.80 13.47 0.16
N PRO A 239 30.40 14.57 0.67
CA PRO A 239 31.84 14.64 0.91
C PRO A 239 32.36 13.66 1.97
N LEU A 240 31.52 13.16 2.87
CA LEU A 240 31.91 12.22 3.92
C LEU A 240 31.98 10.78 3.43
N SER A 241 31.07 10.38 2.55
CA SER A 241 30.97 9.01 2.03
C SER A 241 31.55 8.87 0.62
N ASN A 242 31.75 9.96 -0.10
CA ASN A 242 32.08 10.02 -1.53
C ASN A 242 31.09 9.23 -2.42
N ALA A 243 29.84 9.15 -1.98
CA ALA A 243 28.74 8.47 -2.65
C ALA A 243 27.49 9.37 -2.68
N PRO A 244 26.48 9.11 -3.54
CA PRO A 244 25.20 9.78 -3.47
C PRO A 244 24.55 9.58 -2.10
N LEU A 245 23.89 10.62 -1.59
CA LEU A 245 23.19 10.56 -0.30
C LEU A 245 21.99 9.62 -0.37
N ASP A 246 21.88 8.69 0.58
CA ASP A 246 20.70 7.86 0.76
C ASP A 246 19.60 8.66 1.49
N LEU A 247 18.50 8.89 0.79
CA LEU A 247 17.34 9.66 1.24
C LEU A 247 16.18 8.75 1.69
N SER A 248 16.45 7.49 2.09
CA SER A 248 15.41 6.51 2.46
C SER A 248 14.42 7.05 3.48
N TYR A 249 14.89 7.80 4.47
CA TYR A 249 14.06 8.36 5.55
C TYR A 249 13.62 9.81 5.30
N CYS A 250 14.05 10.42 4.20
CA CYS A 250 13.73 11.82 3.91
C CYS A 250 12.33 11.96 3.31
N VAL A 251 11.55 12.87 3.89
CA VAL A 251 10.20 13.24 3.43
C VAL A 251 10.27 14.03 2.12
N LEU A 252 11.31 14.90 2.00
CA LEU A 252 11.55 15.72 0.81
C LEU A 252 12.14 14.96 -0.37
N ARG A 253 12.55 13.69 -0.22
CA ARG A 253 13.12 12.90 -1.30
C ARG A 253 12.32 13.03 -2.59
N ALA A 254 13.00 13.31 -3.72
CA ALA A 254 12.36 13.37 -5.02
C ALA A 254 11.72 12.01 -5.39
N MET A 255 10.64 12.09 -6.15
CA MET A 255 9.91 10.92 -6.62
C MET A 255 10.51 10.42 -7.94
N SER A 256 10.46 9.11 -8.17
CA SER A 256 10.84 8.50 -9.44
C SER A 256 10.16 9.18 -10.63
N PRO A 257 10.90 9.47 -11.73
CA PRO A 257 10.31 10.01 -12.95
C PRO A 257 9.19 9.14 -13.51
N ILE A 258 9.35 7.80 -13.48
CA ILE A 258 8.35 6.84 -13.95
C ILE A 258 7.09 6.93 -13.11
N HIS A 259 7.22 6.95 -11.78
CA HIS A 259 6.06 7.09 -10.91
C HIS A 259 5.38 8.47 -11.08
N THR A 260 6.16 9.52 -11.32
CA THR A 260 5.64 10.85 -11.64
C THR A 260 4.84 10.83 -12.94
N GLU A 261 5.30 10.13 -13.97
CA GLU A 261 4.57 9.98 -15.23
C GLU A 261 3.29 9.15 -15.06
N TYR A 262 3.34 8.06 -14.29
CA TYR A 262 2.15 7.31 -13.90
C TYR A 262 1.10 8.21 -13.24
N LEU A 263 1.50 9.05 -12.27
CA LEU A 263 0.59 9.97 -11.59
C LEU A 263 -0.06 10.98 -12.56
N LYS A 264 0.71 11.50 -13.53
CA LYS A 264 0.17 12.37 -14.59
C LYS A 264 -0.89 11.66 -15.41
N ASN A 265 -0.64 10.41 -15.79
CA ASN A 265 -1.53 9.62 -16.64
C ASN A 265 -2.87 9.32 -15.94
N ILE A 266 -2.87 9.05 -14.62
CA ILE A 266 -4.11 8.92 -13.85
C ILE A 266 -4.75 10.25 -13.46
N GLY A 267 -4.16 11.38 -13.89
CA GLY A 267 -4.66 12.74 -13.65
C GLY A 267 -4.43 13.26 -12.23
N ALA A 268 -3.57 12.62 -11.44
CA ALA A 268 -3.21 13.10 -10.10
C ALA A 268 -2.27 14.31 -10.22
N LYS A 269 -2.53 15.35 -9.45
CA LYS A 269 -1.69 16.56 -9.33
C LYS A 269 -0.86 16.58 -8.06
N ALA A 270 -1.32 15.89 -7.03
CA ALA A 270 -0.58 15.64 -5.79
C ALA A 270 -0.92 14.24 -5.28
N THR A 271 -0.02 13.66 -4.48
CA THR A 271 -0.23 12.34 -3.88
C THR A 271 0.39 12.24 -2.49
N MET A 272 -0.19 11.38 -1.66
CA MET A 272 0.38 10.94 -0.39
C MET A 272 0.10 9.46 -0.20
N SER A 273 1.03 8.72 0.38
CA SER A 273 0.83 7.33 0.75
C SER A 273 1.34 7.07 2.15
N LEU A 274 0.65 6.17 2.86
CA LEU A 274 0.97 5.72 4.21
C LEU A 274 1.03 4.20 4.22
N SER A 275 2.03 3.64 4.87
CA SER A 275 2.20 2.19 4.99
C SER A 275 1.24 1.61 6.04
N ILE A 276 0.67 0.45 5.74
CA ILE A 276 -0.05 -0.39 6.71
C ILE A 276 0.76 -1.66 6.88
N MET A 277 1.17 -1.94 8.11
CA MET A 277 2.01 -3.07 8.44
C MET A 277 1.21 -4.17 9.14
N ARG A 278 1.59 -5.42 8.91
CA ARG A 278 1.14 -6.58 9.67
C ARG A 278 2.34 -7.50 9.93
N GLU A 279 2.62 -7.80 11.19
CA GLU A 279 3.69 -8.73 11.59
C GLU A 279 5.05 -8.42 10.92
N GLY A 280 5.40 -7.13 10.82
CA GLY A 280 6.65 -6.67 10.21
C GLY A 280 6.67 -6.69 8.67
N LYS A 281 5.56 -7.06 8.01
CA LYS A 281 5.42 -7.06 6.56
C LYS A 281 4.49 -5.93 6.10
N LEU A 282 4.68 -5.47 4.88
CA LEU A 282 3.80 -4.50 4.25
C LEU A 282 2.49 -5.19 3.85
N TRP A 283 1.42 -4.92 4.63
CA TRP A 283 0.09 -5.46 4.38
C TRP A 283 -0.65 -4.66 3.29
N GLY A 284 -0.45 -3.36 3.28
CA GLY A 284 -1.15 -2.48 2.35
C GLY A 284 -0.67 -1.04 2.42
N LEU A 285 -1.35 -0.16 1.71
CA LEU A 285 -1.11 1.28 1.68
C LEU A 285 -2.42 2.05 1.84
N ILE A 286 -2.37 3.20 2.51
CA ILE A 286 -3.37 4.24 2.32
C ILE A 286 -2.83 5.15 1.22
N ALA A 287 -3.42 5.10 0.04
CA ALA A 287 -3.04 5.90 -1.12
C ALA A 287 -4.00 7.08 -1.28
N CYS A 288 -3.45 8.29 -1.35
CA CYS A 288 -4.20 9.53 -1.49
C CYS A 288 -3.83 10.22 -2.79
N HIS A 289 -4.83 10.58 -3.60
CA HIS A 289 -4.64 11.33 -4.84
C HIS A 289 -5.46 12.62 -4.83
N HIS A 290 -4.88 13.70 -5.36
CA HIS A 290 -5.54 14.98 -5.55
C HIS A 290 -5.51 15.35 -7.02
N ARG A 291 -6.65 15.73 -7.58
CA ARG A 291 -6.80 16.00 -9.02
C ARG A 291 -7.01 17.48 -9.32
N SER A 292 -7.48 18.23 -8.34
CA SER A 292 -7.85 19.64 -8.51
C SER A 292 -6.66 20.61 -8.53
N GLY A 293 -5.46 20.15 -8.17
CA GLY A 293 -4.23 20.97 -8.21
C GLY A 293 -3.13 20.44 -7.30
N PRO A 294 -2.04 21.19 -7.12
CA PRO A 294 -1.05 20.93 -6.09
C PRO A 294 -1.70 20.88 -4.69
N LYS A 295 -1.16 20.02 -3.79
CA LYS A 295 -1.71 19.86 -2.45
C LYS A 295 -0.59 19.75 -1.42
N TYR A 296 -0.38 20.82 -0.67
CA TYR A 296 0.43 20.77 0.55
C TYR A 296 -0.43 20.26 1.71
N VAL A 297 0.07 19.29 2.45
CA VAL A 297 -0.55 18.77 3.67
C VAL A 297 0.34 19.18 4.84
N PRO A 298 -0.13 20.06 5.74
CA PRO A 298 0.65 20.51 6.89
C PRO A 298 1.13 19.32 7.74
N HIS A 299 2.28 19.46 8.37
CA HIS A 299 2.91 18.40 9.16
C HIS A 299 1.96 17.76 10.18
N ASN A 300 1.21 18.57 10.95
CA ASN A 300 0.25 18.05 11.94
C ASN A 300 -0.80 17.13 11.32
N ASN A 301 -1.26 17.41 10.11
CA ASN A 301 -2.24 16.58 9.40
C ASN A 301 -1.60 15.29 8.88
N ARG A 302 -0.34 15.36 8.43
CA ARG A 302 0.45 14.17 8.04
C ARG A 302 0.71 13.28 9.24
N MET A 303 1.15 13.83 10.36
CA MET A 303 1.36 13.12 11.62
C MET A 303 0.07 12.46 12.12
N ALA A 304 -1.07 13.16 12.05
CA ALA A 304 -2.37 12.59 12.40
C ALA A 304 -2.69 11.38 11.51
N SER A 305 -2.46 11.49 10.21
CA SER A 305 -2.69 10.40 9.25
C SER A 305 -1.74 9.22 9.48
N GLU A 306 -0.50 9.49 9.83
CA GLU A 306 0.51 8.48 10.17
C GLU A 306 0.15 7.73 11.46
N ILE A 307 -0.30 8.42 12.50
CA ILE A 307 -0.82 7.79 13.72
C ILE A 307 -2.02 6.89 13.40
N LEU A 308 -2.94 7.30 12.52
CA LEU A 308 -4.03 6.45 12.08
C LEU A 308 -3.53 5.20 11.36
N ALA A 309 -2.53 5.31 10.48
CA ALA A 309 -1.92 4.17 9.80
C ALA A 309 -1.22 3.20 10.78
N HIS A 310 -0.54 3.74 11.81
CA HIS A 310 0.02 2.93 12.90
C HIS A 310 -1.08 2.18 13.67
N MET A 311 -2.18 2.84 14.00
CA MET A 311 -3.32 2.21 14.70
C MET A 311 -3.98 1.13 13.83
N LEU A 312 -4.12 1.37 12.51
CA LEU A 312 -4.56 0.32 11.59
C LEU A 312 -3.63 -0.88 11.65
N SER A 313 -2.33 -0.66 11.53
CA SER A 313 -1.31 -1.71 11.55
C SER A 313 -1.38 -2.54 12.82
N LEU A 314 -1.48 -1.91 13.99
CA LEU A 314 -1.57 -2.59 15.27
C LEU A 314 -2.84 -3.43 15.44
N GLN A 315 -3.97 -2.99 14.90
CA GLN A 315 -5.26 -3.66 15.07
C GLN A 315 -5.57 -4.64 13.92
N MET A 316 -4.84 -4.57 12.80
CA MET A 316 -5.13 -5.36 11.61
C MET A 316 -5.07 -6.86 11.89
N THR A 317 -3.99 -7.34 12.52
CA THR A 317 -3.83 -8.75 12.89
C THR A 317 -5.00 -9.24 13.73
N SER A 318 -5.37 -8.50 14.79
CA SER A 318 -6.47 -8.91 15.67
C SER A 318 -7.82 -8.98 14.94
N LYS A 319 -8.07 -8.09 13.99
CA LYS A 319 -9.33 -8.10 13.22
C LYS A 319 -9.37 -9.23 12.20
N GLU A 320 -8.29 -9.45 11.45
CA GLU A 320 -8.22 -10.58 10.52
C GLU A 320 -8.29 -11.93 11.26
N ASP A 321 -7.65 -12.05 12.42
CA ASP A 321 -7.71 -13.26 13.25
C ASP A 321 -9.13 -13.49 13.79
N ALA A 322 -9.85 -12.43 14.19
CA ALA A 322 -11.24 -12.54 14.63
C ALA A 322 -12.15 -12.99 13.48
N GLU A 323 -12.03 -12.41 12.29
CA GLU A 323 -12.79 -12.83 11.10
C GLU A 323 -12.49 -14.29 10.73
N PHE A 324 -11.22 -14.68 10.76
CA PHE A 324 -10.82 -16.08 10.50
C PHE A 324 -11.40 -17.02 11.55
N HIS A 325 -11.37 -16.63 12.83
CA HIS A 325 -11.94 -17.43 13.92
C HIS A 325 -13.46 -17.63 13.77
N ASP A 326 -14.18 -16.55 13.44
CA ASP A 326 -15.60 -16.60 13.17
C ASP A 326 -15.93 -17.47 11.95
N TYR A 327 -15.09 -17.40 10.91
CA TYR A 327 -15.21 -18.27 9.75
C TYR A 327 -15.02 -19.75 10.12
N VAL A 328 -13.98 -20.08 10.89
CA VAL A 328 -13.73 -21.47 11.38
C VAL A 328 -14.88 -21.97 12.25
N LEU A 329 -15.43 -21.13 13.13
CA LEU A 329 -16.58 -21.50 13.97
C LEU A 329 -17.83 -21.80 13.12
N ARG A 330 -18.10 -20.99 12.10
CA ARG A 330 -19.19 -21.24 11.14
C ARG A 330 -19.01 -22.56 10.40
N LEU A 331 -17.79 -22.86 9.93
CA LEU A 331 -17.50 -24.12 9.27
C LEU A 331 -17.69 -25.33 10.21
N LYS A 332 -17.22 -25.24 11.45
CA LYS A 332 -17.42 -26.31 12.47
C LYS A 332 -18.89 -26.53 12.79
N SER A 333 -19.66 -25.46 12.93
CA SER A 333 -21.11 -25.56 13.15
C SER A 333 -21.80 -26.22 11.95
N GLY A 334 -21.42 -25.84 10.75
CA GLY A 334 -21.90 -26.46 9.51
C GLY A 334 -21.55 -27.95 9.41
N GLN A 335 -20.32 -28.32 9.82
CA GLN A 335 -19.89 -29.72 9.86
C GLN A 335 -20.78 -30.57 10.79
N LEU A 336 -21.17 -30.06 11.96
CA LEU A 336 -22.05 -30.77 12.87
C LEU A 336 -23.45 -31.03 12.25
N VAL A 337 -24.03 -30.01 11.63
CA VAL A 337 -25.32 -30.13 10.90
C VAL A 337 -25.20 -31.17 9.77
N LEU A 338 -24.08 -31.14 9.06
CA LEU A 338 -23.80 -32.09 7.98
C LEU A 338 -23.79 -33.54 8.48
N VAL A 339 -23.04 -33.80 9.57
CA VAL A 339 -22.95 -35.15 10.17
C VAL A 339 -24.33 -35.63 10.65
N GLU A 340 -25.11 -34.76 11.26
CA GLU A 340 -26.48 -35.07 11.71
C GLU A 340 -27.37 -35.46 10.54
N VAL A 341 -27.43 -34.63 9.48
CA VAL A 341 -28.27 -34.87 8.30
C VAL A 341 -27.84 -36.12 7.54
N MET A 342 -26.53 -36.33 7.37
CA MET A 342 -26.00 -37.55 6.71
C MET A 342 -26.31 -38.81 7.51
N SER A 343 -26.27 -38.75 8.84
CA SER A 343 -26.56 -39.89 9.71
C SER A 343 -28.06 -40.24 9.78
N ALA A 344 -28.92 -39.25 9.58
CA ALA A 344 -30.36 -39.42 9.57
C ALA A 344 -30.94 -39.91 8.23
N ALA A 345 -30.18 -39.74 7.13
CA ALA A 345 -30.61 -40.11 5.79
C ALA A 345 -30.35 -41.62 5.50
N PRO A 346 -31.20 -42.26 4.67
CA PRO A 346 -30.97 -43.64 4.23
C PRO A 346 -29.66 -43.84 3.47
N ASP A 347 -29.23 -42.81 2.74
CA ASP A 347 -27.93 -42.71 2.04
C ASP A 347 -27.34 -41.34 2.35
N TYR A 348 -26.05 -41.30 2.75
CA TYR A 348 -25.33 -40.05 3.05
C TYR A 348 -25.39 -39.02 1.91
N ARG A 349 -25.52 -39.46 0.65
CA ARG A 349 -25.65 -38.60 -0.54
C ARG A 349 -26.97 -37.83 -0.55
N GLU A 350 -28.08 -38.47 -0.13
CA GLU A 350 -29.35 -37.78 0.02
C GLU A 350 -29.26 -36.74 1.11
N GLY A 351 -28.58 -37.10 2.23
CA GLY A 351 -28.29 -36.14 3.29
C GLY A 351 -27.49 -34.92 2.80
N LEU A 352 -26.42 -35.15 2.04
CA LEU A 352 -25.62 -34.05 1.46
C LEU A 352 -26.44 -33.11 0.57
N LEU A 353 -27.37 -33.67 -0.22
CA LEU A 353 -28.21 -32.86 -1.12
C LEU A 353 -29.19 -31.97 -0.38
N THR A 354 -29.65 -32.39 0.79
CA THR A 354 -30.59 -31.55 1.60
C THR A 354 -29.92 -30.28 2.13
N VAL A 355 -28.61 -30.31 2.34
CA VAL A 355 -27.82 -29.16 2.82
C VAL A 355 -26.95 -28.54 1.73
N ALA A 356 -27.20 -28.89 0.45
CA ALA A 356 -26.37 -28.43 -0.66
C ALA A 356 -26.32 -26.89 -0.79
N ALA A 357 -27.40 -26.19 -0.44
CA ALA A 357 -27.45 -24.72 -0.41
C ALA A 357 -26.49 -24.15 0.65
N ASP A 358 -26.42 -24.79 1.82
CA ASP A 358 -25.51 -24.37 2.89
C ASP A 358 -24.05 -24.62 2.50
N PHE A 359 -23.75 -25.71 1.77
CA PHE A 359 -22.43 -25.97 1.18
C PHE A 359 -21.94 -24.85 0.27
N VAL A 360 -22.83 -24.31 -0.55
CA VAL A 360 -22.51 -23.15 -1.41
C VAL A 360 -22.15 -21.93 -0.56
N ASN A 361 -22.94 -21.67 0.48
CA ASN A 361 -22.77 -20.49 1.33
C ASN A 361 -21.53 -20.57 2.23
N TRP A 362 -21.19 -21.76 2.77
CA TRP A 362 -20.07 -21.92 3.72
C TRP A 362 -18.72 -21.52 3.15
N ILE A 363 -18.48 -21.80 1.86
CA ILE A 363 -17.24 -21.46 1.19
C ILE A 363 -17.41 -20.35 0.13
N ASN A 364 -18.57 -19.67 0.16
CA ASN A 364 -18.88 -18.60 -0.79
C ASN A 364 -18.71 -19.04 -2.26
N ALA A 365 -19.15 -20.25 -2.61
CA ALA A 365 -19.13 -20.76 -3.97
C ALA A 365 -20.32 -20.23 -4.80
N GLY A 366 -20.24 -20.28 -6.11
CA GLY A 366 -21.35 -20.02 -7.01
C GLY A 366 -22.28 -21.21 -7.18
N GLY A 367 -21.72 -22.42 -7.04
CA GLY A 367 -22.48 -23.68 -7.13
C GLY A 367 -21.70 -24.88 -6.60
N VAL A 368 -22.42 -25.97 -6.31
CA VAL A 368 -21.87 -27.25 -5.85
C VAL A 368 -22.37 -28.37 -6.74
N ALA A 369 -21.52 -29.38 -7.00
CA ALA A 369 -21.93 -30.58 -7.69
C ALA A 369 -21.38 -31.84 -7.02
N PHE A 370 -22.20 -32.91 -7.03
CA PHE A 370 -21.82 -34.24 -6.63
C PHE A 370 -21.75 -35.11 -7.87
N CYS A 371 -20.63 -35.80 -8.06
CA CYS A 371 -20.40 -36.69 -9.19
C CYS A 371 -20.07 -38.09 -8.68
N ASP A 372 -20.90 -39.08 -9.04
CA ASP A 372 -20.71 -40.49 -8.70
C ASP A 372 -21.12 -41.39 -9.88
N LYS A 373 -21.19 -42.72 -9.67
CA LYS A 373 -21.65 -43.67 -10.67
C LYS A 373 -23.10 -43.48 -11.14
N ALA A 374 -23.96 -42.93 -10.27
CA ALA A 374 -25.36 -42.69 -10.59
C ALA A 374 -25.54 -41.44 -11.46
N GLY A 375 -24.47 -40.62 -11.60
CA GLY A 375 -24.45 -39.44 -12.45
C GLY A 375 -24.04 -38.17 -11.68
N VAL A 376 -24.42 -37.02 -12.19
CA VAL A 376 -24.13 -35.71 -11.64
C VAL A 376 -25.40 -35.07 -11.08
N ARG A 377 -25.31 -34.55 -9.87
CA ARG A 377 -26.33 -33.71 -9.22
C ARG A 377 -25.70 -32.39 -8.81
N SER A 378 -26.33 -31.29 -9.17
CA SER A 378 -25.76 -29.96 -8.93
C SER A 378 -26.80 -28.95 -8.43
N LEU A 379 -26.31 -27.92 -7.74
CA LEU A 379 -27.07 -26.78 -7.25
C LEU A 379 -26.29 -25.49 -7.49
N GLY A 380 -26.99 -24.41 -7.84
CA GLY A 380 -26.36 -23.12 -8.12
C GLY A 380 -25.73 -23.05 -9.51
N THR A 381 -24.75 -22.15 -9.67
CA THR A 381 -24.04 -21.95 -10.95
C THR A 381 -22.93 -22.97 -11.11
N THR A 382 -23.15 -23.94 -12.02
CA THR A 382 -22.18 -25.03 -12.31
C THR A 382 -22.07 -25.26 -13.80
N PRO A 383 -20.97 -25.88 -14.28
CA PRO A 383 -20.93 -26.46 -15.62
C PRO A 383 -22.02 -27.54 -15.81
N ASP A 384 -22.28 -27.90 -17.06
CA ASP A 384 -23.20 -29.01 -17.38
C ASP A 384 -22.67 -30.37 -16.89
N ALA A 385 -23.57 -31.35 -16.74
CA ALA A 385 -23.27 -32.67 -16.18
C ALA A 385 -22.19 -33.43 -16.99
N SER A 386 -22.12 -33.24 -18.33
CA SER A 386 -21.12 -33.90 -19.18
C SER A 386 -19.72 -33.33 -18.89
N ARG A 387 -19.61 -32.05 -18.72
CA ARG A 387 -18.36 -31.38 -18.35
C ARG A 387 -17.90 -31.75 -16.94
N ILE A 388 -18.80 -31.78 -15.95
CA ILE A 388 -18.48 -32.23 -14.59
C ILE A 388 -17.98 -33.67 -14.61
N THR A 389 -18.58 -34.58 -15.40
CA THR A 389 -18.11 -35.96 -15.56
C THR A 389 -16.71 -36.00 -16.20
N SER A 390 -16.44 -35.14 -17.18
CA SER A 390 -15.13 -35.03 -17.83
C SER A 390 -14.08 -34.50 -16.85
N LEU A 391 -14.44 -33.55 -16.00
CA LEU A 391 -13.58 -33.03 -14.93
C LEU A 391 -13.20 -34.10 -13.91
N ALA A 392 -14.19 -34.90 -13.45
CA ALA A 392 -13.96 -36.02 -12.54
C ALA A 392 -12.94 -37.04 -13.14
N LYS A 393 -13.07 -37.38 -14.44
CA LYS A 393 -12.12 -38.25 -15.14
C LYS A 393 -10.72 -37.62 -15.25
N TRP A 394 -10.66 -36.33 -15.52
CA TRP A 394 -9.39 -35.61 -15.61
C TRP A 394 -8.67 -35.57 -14.25
N LEU A 395 -9.39 -35.26 -13.18
CA LEU A 395 -8.83 -35.25 -11.82
C LEU A 395 -8.34 -36.64 -11.41
N ALA A 396 -9.13 -37.68 -11.65
CA ALA A 396 -8.74 -39.06 -11.33
C ALA A 396 -7.44 -39.48 -12.01
N LYS A 397 -7.12 -38.91 -13.18
CA LYS A 397 -5.90 -39.21 -13.93
C LYS A 397 -4.71 -38.34 -13.56
N ASN A 398 -4.93 -37.07 -13.19
CA ASN A 398 -3.87 -36.07 -13.11
C ASN A 398 -3.60 -35.58 -11.66
N VAL A 399 -4.48 -35.91 -10.71
CA VAL A 399 -4.41 -35.42 -9.31
C VAL A 399 -4.44 -36.61 -8.37
N THR A 400 -3.46 -36.69 -7.49
CA THR A 400 -3.31 -37.77 -6.49
C THR A 400 -3.87 -37.37 -5.13
N GLU A 401 -3.95 -36.06 -4.86
CA GLU A 401 -4.42 -35.49 -3.62
C GLU A 401 -5.93 -35.70 -3.44
N GLU A 402 -6.38 -35.81 -2.19
CA GLU A 402 -7.80 -35.90 -1.85
C GLU A 402 -8.55 -34.60 -2.14
N ILE A 403 -7.87 -33.46 -1.98
CA ILE A 403 -8.43 -32.12 -2.24
C ILE A 403 -7.60 -31.43 -3.31
N PHE A 404 -8.25 -31.00 -4.37
CA PHE A 404 -7.66 -30.16 -5.40
C PHE A 404 -8.33 -28.78 -5.38
N SER A 405 -7.53 -27.73 -5.46
CA SER A 405 -8.03 -26.36 -5.55
C SER A 405 -7.28 -25.55 -6.59
N THR A 406 -7.99 -24.68 -7.28
CA THR A 406 -7.41 -23.73 -8.23
C THR A 406 -8.31 -22.49 -8.38
N ASP A 407 -7.70 -21.33 -8.57
CA ASP A 407 -8.35 -20.07 -8.92
C ASP A 407 -8.51 -19.90 -10.44
N SER A 408 -7.84 -20.75 -11.24
CA SER A 408 -7.85 -20.71 -12.71
C SER A 408 -7.94 -22.12 -13.30
N LEU A 409 -9.16 -22.65 -13.34
CA LEU A 409 -9.40 -24.00 -13.86
C LEU A 409 -8.99 -24.13 -15.32
N SER A 410 -9.18 -23.10 -16.14
CA SER A 410 -8.78 -23.06 -17.53
C SER A 410 -7.28 -23.25 -17.77
N HIS A 411 -6.43 -22.77 -16.84
CA HIS A 411 -4.98 -22.98 -16.89
C HIS A 411 -4.59 -24.43 -16.62
N ASN A 412 -5.30 -25.08 -15.69
CA ASN A 412 -5.01 -26.45 -15.29
C ASN A 412 -5.65 -27.47 -16.24
N CYS A 413 -6.82 -27.17 -16.79
CA CYS A 413 -7.58 -28.06 -17.65
C CYS A 413 -8.10 -27.29 -18.88
N ALA A 414 -7.44 -27.44 -20.04
CA ALA A 414 -7.76 -26.73 -21.28
C ALA A 414 -9.21 -26.97 -21.76
N ALA A 415 -9.83 -28.10 -21.37
CA ALA A 415 -11.23 -28.41 -21.68
C ALA A 415 -12.22 -27.44 -20.98
N PHE A 416 -11.76 -26.58 -20.07
CA PHE A 416 -12.58 -25.60 -19.34
C PHE A 416 -12.25 -24.15 -19.72
N SER A 417 -11.55 -23.92 -20.82
CA SER A 417 -11.18 -22.57 -21.29
C SER A 417 -12.38 -21.65 -21.58
N ASP A 418 -13.54 -22.23 -21.89
CA ASP A 418 -14.79 -21.52 -22.19
C ASP A 418 -15.81 -21.53 -21.03
N CYS A 419 -15.40 -22.00 -19.86
CA CYS A 419 -16.29 -22.17 -18.70
C CYS A 419 -16.09 -21.10 -17.62
N SER A 420 -15.38 -20.01 -17.88
CA SER A 420 -15.05 -19.00 -16.86
C SER A 420 -16.30 -18.39 -16.20
N SER A 421 -17.39 -18.25 -16.95
CA SER A 421 -18.67 -17.75 -16.43
C SER A 421 -19.35 -18.67 -15.39
N THR A 422 -18.90 -19.93 -15.27
CA THR A 422 -19.49 -20.91 -14.33
C THR A 422 -18.43 -21.55 -13.42
N ALA A 423 -17.19 -21.66 -13.87
CA ALA A 423 -16.12 -22.43 -13.23
C ALA A 423 -14.73 -21.84 -13.51
N ALA A 424 -14.50 -20.58 -13.17
CA ALA A 424 -13.16 -20.00 -13.18
C ALA A 424 -12.33 -20.60 -12.04
N GLY A 425 -12.89 -20.67 -10.83
CA GLY A 425 -12.29 -21.32 -9.68
C GLY A 425 -12.97 -22.66 -9.34
N LEU A 426 -12.18 -23.58 -8.76
CA LEU A 426 -12.62 -24.91 -8.36
C LEU A 426 -12.00 -25.32 -7.04
N ILE A 427 -12.83 -25.91 -6.16
CA ILE A 427 -12.39 -26.84 -5.13
C ILE A 427 -13.03 -28.18 -5.43
N ALA A 428 -12.23 -29.25 -5.46
CA ALA A 428 -12.69 -30.62 -5.65
C ALA A 428 -12.22 -31.49 -4.50
N MET A 429 -13.13 -32.23 -3.89
CA MET A 429 -12.84 -33.22 -2.85
C MET A 429 -13.16 -34.61 -3.39
N ARG A 430 -12.21 -35.50 -3.32
CA ARG A 430 -12.37 -36.92 -3.67
C ARG A 430 -12.95 -37.68 -2.48
N LEU A 431 -14.02 -38.45 -2.73
CA LEU A 431 -14.65 -39.31 -1.74
C LEU A 431 -14.36 -40.79 -2.06
N GLY A 432 -13.63 -41.48 -1.17
CA GLY A 432 -13.35 -42.92 -1.29
C GLY A 432 -12.24 -43.31 -2.26
N ASP A 433 -11.63 -44.45 -2.04
CA ASP A 433 -10.42 -44.93 -2.74
C ASP A 433 -10.71 -45.83 -3.93
N SER A 434 -11.81 -46.61 -3.92
CA SER A 434 -12.06 -47.65 -4.89
C SER A 434 -12.71 -47.19 -6.21
N GLU A 435 -13.44 -46.08 -6.17
CA GLU A 435 -14.05 -45.43 -7.32
C GLU A 435 -14.16 -43.93 -7.07
N PRO A 436 -13.64 -43.09 -7.96
CA PRO A 436 -13.58 -41.69 -7.73
C PRO A 436 -14.98 -41.05 -7.72
N GLN A 437 -15.44 -40.72 -6.55
CA GLN A 437 -16.59 -39.84 -6.30
C GLN A 437 -16.06 -38.49 -5.91
N TYR A 438 -16.70 -37.43 -6.37
CA TYR A 438 -16.25 -36.08 -6.11
C TYR A 438 -17.36 -35.18 -5.63
N ILE A 439 -17.00 -34.24 -4.74
CA ILE A 439 -17.75 -33.03 -4.47
C ILE A 439 -16.97 -31.90 -5.11
N PHE A 440 -17.64 -31.07 -5.88
CA PHE A 440 -17.10 -29.90 -6.56
C PHE A 440 -17.75 -28.64 -6.03
N TRP A 441 -16.95 -27.61 -5.75
CA TRP A 441 -17.42 -26.26 -5.55
C TRP A 441 -16.86 -25.38 -6.66
N PHE A 442 -17.75 -24.72 -7.39
CA PHE A 442 -17.41 -23.88 -8.52
C PHE A 442 -17.56 -22.41 -8.17
N ARG A 443 -16.66 -21.59 -8.64
CA ARG A 443 -16.78 -20.14 -8.64
C ARG A 443 -16.75 -19.61 -10.06
N PRO A 444 -17.74 -18.79 -10.43
CA PRO A 444 -17.71 -18.05 -11.69
C PRO A 444 -16.66 -16.95 -11.62
N GLU A 445 -16.13 -16.58 -12.75
CA GLU A 445 -15.31 -15.37 -12.89
C GLU A 445 -16.18 -14.14 -12.61
N LYS A 446 -15.69 -13.25 -11.76
CA LYS A 446 -16.27 -11.92 -11.61
C LYS A 446 -15.50 -10.95 -12.51
N ILE A 447 -16.04 -10.66 -13.68
CA ILE A 447 -15.52 -9.61 -14.54
C ILE A 447 -16.07 -8.28 -14.04
N THR A 448 -15.21 -7.40 -13.59
CA THR A 448 -15.57 -6.00 -13.36
C THR A 448 -15.14 -5.23 -14.60
N ASP A 449 -16.05 -5.02 -15.55
CA ASP A 449 -15.82 -4.22 -16.75
C ASP A 449 -15.62 -2.75 -16.35
N ARG A 450 -14.39 -2.38 -16.08
CA ARG A 450 -13.98 -0.98 -16.02
C ARG A 450 -12.69 -0.83 -16.82
N PRO A 451 -12.67 0.11 -17.79
CA PRO A 451 -11.46 0.40 -18.53
C PRO A 451 -10.41 0.94 -17.55
N ARG A 452 -9.20 0.45 -17.65
CA ARG A 452 -8.03 1.01 -16.97
C ARG A 452 -7.85 2.44 -17.43
N SER A 453 -7.91 3.41 -16.51
CA SER A 453 -7.70 4.84 -16.83
C SER A 453 -6.22 5.24 -16.88
N ASP A 454 -5.30 4.30 -16.69
CA ASP A 454 -3.88 4.54 -16.44
C ASP A 454 -2.98 4.62 -17.69
N GLY A 455 -3.51 4.32 -18.87
CA GLY A 455 -2.76 4.46 -20.13
C GLY A 455 -1.56 3.50 -20.32
N PHE A 456 -1.32 2.56 -19.37
CA PHE A 456 -0.20 1.61 -19.40
C PHE A 456 -0.66 0.17 -19.62
N GLY A 457 -1.25 -0.14 -20.78
CA GLY A 457 -1.50 -1.50 -21.25
C GLY A 457 -2.96 -1.95 -21.30
N PRO A 458 -3.24 -3.18 -21.78
CA PRO A 458 -4.60 -3.68 -21.94
C PRO A 458 -5.29 -3.89 -20.58
N PRO A 459 -6.63 -3.81 -20.53
CA PRO A 459 -7.38 -4.05 -19.29
C PRO A 459 -7.02 -5.42 -18.73
N SER A 460 -6.62 -5.47 -17.46
CA SER A 460 -6.33 -6.73 -16.78
C SER A 460 -7.62 -7.46 -16.49
N ILE A 461 -7.68 -8.73 -16.90
CA ILE A 461 -8.74 -9.65 -16.52
C ILE A 461 -8.56 -9.94 -15.03
N THR A 462 -9.56 -9.62 -14.22
CA THR A 462 -9.55 -9.91 -12.79
C THR A 462 -9.67 -11.41 -12.55
N LYS A 463 -8.77 -11.97 -11.73
CA LYS A 463 -8.88 -13.35 -11.25
C LYS A 463 -10.08 -13.50 -10.30
N ALA A 464 -10.67 -14.69 -10.25
CA ALA A 464 -11.73 -14.99 -9.28
C ALA A 464 -11.17 -14.86 -7.84
N GLU A 465 -11.85 -14.10 -6.98
CA GLU A 465 -11.51 -14.03 -5.56
C GLU A 465 -11.83 -15.35 -4.86
N PHE A 466 -10.86 -15.92 -4.18
CA PHE A 466 -11.02 -17.05 -3.25
C PHE A 466 -10.96 -16.62 -1.80
#